data_52930888d5883227d0f8d8bbe3f6d85e
#
_entry.id   52930888d5883227d0f8d8bbe3f6d85e
#
_cell.length_a   1.000
_cell.length_b   1.000
_cell.length_c   1.000
_cell.angle_alpha   90.00
_cell.angle_beta   90.00
_cell.angle_gamma   90.00
#
_symmetry.space_group_name_H-M   'P 1'
#
loop_
_entity.id
_entity.type
_entity.pdbx_description
1 polymer ?
#
loop_
_entity_poly.entity_id
_entity_poly.type
_entity_poly.pdbx_seq_one_letter_code
_entity_poly.pdbx_strand_id
1 'polypeptide(L)'
;SITRGNADSIAKEYGHNSGEKLFQRFTYYSSPANRKGIPTPCTPKRLQNKINLIESVIELLPTEKQERATKEALVLRDIYKNEYS
;
A
#
# COMPACT_ATOMS: atom_id res chain seq x y z
N SER A 1 -2.38 -5.10 13.90
CA SER A 1 -2.37 -5.66 12.55
C SER A 1 -3.76 -6.18 12.15
N ILE A 2 -3.93 -6.44 10.86
CA ILE A 2 -5.20 -6.90 10.32
C ILE A 2 -5.19 -8.41 10.11
N THR A 3 -6.30 -9.05 10.47
CA THR A 3 -6.52 -10.49 10.24
C THR A 3 -7.85 -10.65 9.51
N ARG A 4 -8.14 -11.87 8.99
CA ARG A 4 -9.44 -12.14 8.38
C ARG A 4 -10.59 -11.90 9.34
N GLY A 5 -10.37 -12.18 10.64
CA GLY A 5 -11.41 -12.03 11.65
C GLY A 5 -11.81 -10.59 11.95
N ASN A 6 -10.90 -9.63 11.78
CA ASN A 6 -11.16 -8.23 12.05
C ASN A 6 -11.21 -7.35 10.79
N ALA A 7 -11.00 -7.94 9.61
CA ALA A 7 -10.87 -7.18 8.38
C ALA A 7 -12.11 -6.35 8.04
N ASP A 8 -13.31 -6.88 8.24
CA ASP A 8 -14.53 -6.15 7.95
C ASP A 8 -14.72 -4.95 8.88
N SER A 9 -14.42 -5.11 10.16
CA SER A 9 -14.51 -4.02 11.12
C SER A 9 -13.53 -2.91 10.78
N ILE A 10 -12.29 -3.27 10.45
CA ILE A 10 -11.26 -2.31 10.06
C ILE A 10 -11.63 -1.63 8.74
N ALA A 11 -12.16 -2.39 7.76
CA ALA A 11 -12.59 -1.82 6.50
C ALA A 11 -13.66 -0.74 6.70
N LYS A 12 -14.64 -0.98 7.56
CA LYS A 12 -15.66 0.02 7.87
C LYS A 12 -15.06 1.26 8.53
N GLU A 13 -14.14 1.07 9.46
CA GLU A 13 -13.49 2.16 10.16
C GLU A 13 -12.73 3.08 9.21
N TYR A 14 -12.10 2.51 8.18
CA TYR A 14 -11.31 3.28 7.20
C TYR A 14 -12.08 3.58 5.91
N GLY A 15 -13.40 3.33 5.88
CA GLY A 15 -14.23 3.68 4.73
C GLY A 15 -14.11 2.75 3.54
N HIS A 16 -13.65 1.52 3.74
CA HIS A 16 -13.55 0.52 2.68
C HIS A 16 -14.84 -0.27 2.54
N ASN A 17 -15.12 -0.73 1.31
CA ASN A 17 -16.33 -1.48 1.01
C ASN A 17 -16.23 -2.97 1.31
N SER A 18 -15.01 -3.51 1.42
CA SER A 18 -14.79 -4.95 1.57
C SER A 18 -13.61 -5.23 2.47
N GLY A 19 -13.84 -5.98 3.55
CA GLY A 19 -12.79 -6.43 4.44
C GLY A 19 -11.85 -7.43 3.76
N GLU A 20 -12.37 -8.28 2.86
CA GLU A 20 -11.53 -9.24 2.13
C GLU A 20 -10.54 -8.53 1.22
N LYS A 21 -10.99 -7.52 0.49
CA LYS A 21 -10.08 -6.75 -0.37
C LYS A 21 -9.03 -6.01 0.44
N LEU A 22 -9.41 -5.43 1.57
CA LEU A 22 -8.47 -4.76 2.47
C LEU A 22 -7.46 -5.76 3.02
N PHE A 23 -7.91 -6.93 3.44
CA PHE A 23 -7.03 -7.97 3.97
C PHE A 23 -6.04 -8.45 2.92
N GLN A 24 -6.49 -8.69 1.68
CA GLN A 24 -5.62 -9.10 0.57
C GLN A 24 -4.57 -8.04 0.28
N ARG A 25 -4.97 -6.78 0.25
CA ARG A 25 -4.07 -5.65 0.02
C ARG A 25 -3.03 -5.53 1.12
N PHE A 26 -3.48 -5.64 2.37
CA PHE A 26 -2.60 -5.61 3.53
C PHE A 26 -1.57 -6.75 3.47
N THR A 27 -2.04 -7.97 3.19
CA THR A 27 -1.16 -9.14 3.11
C THR A 27 -0.11 -8.98 2.02
N TYR A 28 -0.52 -8.52 0.84
CA TYR A 28 0.38 -8.31 -0.29
C TYR A 28 1.45 -7.26 0.03
N TYR A 29 1.03 -6.10 0.54
CA TYR A 29 1.95 -4.99 0.79
C TYR A 29 2.61 -5.03 2.17
N SER A 30 2.37 -6.07 2.95
CA SER A 30 3.17 -6.33 4.16
C SER A 30 4.58 -6.79 3.81
N SER A 31 4.78 -7.32 2.61
CA SER A 31 6.10 -7.75 2.13
C SER A 31 6.87 -6.58 1.53
N PRO A 32 8.10 -6.30 2.00
CA PRO A 32 8.95 -5.28 1.38
C PRO A 32 9.17 -5.51 -0.11
N ALA A 33 9.31 -6.78 -0.53
CA ALA A 33 9.51 -7.12 -1.94
C ALA A 33 8.34 -6.64 -2.82
N ASN A 34 7.11 -6.72 -2.29
CA ASN A 34 5.93 -6.29 -3.04
C ASN A 34 5.77 -4.77 -3.07
N ARG A 35 6.34 -4.05 -2.10
CA ARG A 35 6.30 -2.60 -2.08
C ARG A 35 7.33 -1.98 -3.01
N LYS A 36 8.49 -2.61 -3.18
CA LYS A 36 9.59 -2.10 -3.99
C LYS A 36 9.33 -2.30 -5.48
N GLY A 37 10.02 -1.51 -6.29
CA GLY A 37 9.97 -1.65 -7.73
C GLY A 37 8.77 -0.96 -8.36
N ILE A 38 8.89 -0.73 -9.67
CA ILE A 38 7.85 -0.09 -10.44
C ILE A 38 7.01 -1.13 -11.16
N PRO A 39 5.72 -0.82 -11.47
CA PRO A 39 4.89 -1.73 -12.27
C PRO A 39 5.47 -1.94 -13.67
N THR A 40 5.12 -3.06 -14.29
CA THR A 40 5.52 -3.38 -15.66
C THR A 40 4.26 -3.69 -16.49
N PRO A 41 3.95 -2.93 -17.55
CA PRO A 41 4.62 -1.69 -17.95
C PRO A 41 4.38 -0.56 -16.96
N CYS A 42 5.33 0.37 -16.86
CA CYS A 42 5.18 1.52 -15.98
C CYS A 42 4.48 2.67 -16.73
N THR A 43 3.34 3.08 -16.20
CA THR A 43 2.61 4.26 -16.69
C THR A 43 2.31 5.16 -15.49
N PRO A 44 2.03 6.46 -15.69
CA PRO A 44 1.70 7.34 -14.57
C PRO A 44 0.55 6.78 -13.72
N LYS A 45 -0.49 6.28 -14.38
CA LYS A 45 -1.66 5.74 -13.70
C LYS A 45 -1.31 4.51 -12.86
N ARG A 46 -0.54 3.57 -13.43
CA ARG A 46 -0.15 2.35 -12.73
C ARG A 46 0.74 2.65 -11.52
N LEU A 47 1.70 3.55 -11.68
CA LEU A 47 2.59 3.93 -10.60
C LEU A 47 1.82 4.64 -9.49
N GLN A 48 0.94 5.59 -9.83
CA GLN A 48 0.13 6.28 -8.83
C GLN A 48 -0.79 5.31 -8.11
N ASN A 49 -1.40 4.36 -8.80
CA ASN A 49 -2.24 3.34 -8.17
C ASN A 49 -1.45 2.50 -7.16
N LYS A 50 -0.23 2.08 -7.52
CA LYS A 50 0.61 1.33 -6.61
C LYS A 50 0.94 2.13 -5.35
N ILE A 51 1.32 3.40 -5.51
CA ILE A 51 1.59 4.29 -4.38
C ILE A 51 0.36 4.40 -3.48
N ASN A 52 -0.81 4.64 -4.06
CA ASN A 52 -2.04 4.77 -3.29
C ASN A 52 -2.38 3.50 -2.51
N LEU A 53 -2.19 2.33 -3.13
CA LEU A 53 -2.45 1.04 -2.49
C LEU A 53 -1.49 0.80 -1.31
N ILE A 54 -0.21 1.10 -1.48
CA ILE A 54 0.77 0.98 -0.40
C ILE A 54 0.40 1.91 0.75
N GLU A 55 0.13 3.17 0.47
CA GLU A 55 -0.20 4.16 1.49
C GLU A 55 -1.47 3.79 2.25
N SER A 56 -2.43 3.14 1.59
CA SER A 56 -3.66 2.73 2.23
C SER A 56 -3.49 1.67 3.30
N VAL A 57 -2.38 0.92 3.29
CA VAL A 57 -2.13 -0.13 4.27
C VAL A 57 -1.06 0.20 5.30
N ILE A 58 -0.33 1.32 5.12
CA ILE A 58 0.77 1.66 6.03
C ILE A 58 0.30 1.74 7.48
N GLU A 59 -0.83 2.41 7.73
CA GLU A 59 -1.37 2.55 9.09
C GLU A 59 -1.74 1.22 9.74
N LEU A 60 -1.99 0.19 8.93
CA LEU A 60 -2.37 -1.14 9.41
C LEU A 60 -1.16 -2.01 9.73
N LEU A 61 0.04 -1.60 9.31
CA LEU A 61 1.26 -2.34 9.57
C LEU A 61 1.69 -2.17 11.04
N PRO A 62 2.44 -3.15 11.59
CA PRO A 62 3.09 -2.94 12.88
C PRO A 62 3.95 -1.68 12.86
N THR A 63 4.01 -0.97 13.99
CA THR A 63 4.70 0.32 14.09
C THR A 63 6.12 0.27 13.57
N GLU A 64 6.86 -0.80 13.87
CA GLU A 64 8.25 -0.96 13.44
C GLU A 64 8.39 -1.13 11.93
N LYS A 65 7.30 -1.46 11.22
CA LYS A 65 7.32 -1.60 9.77
C LYS A 65 6.81 -0.36 9.05
N GLN A 66 6.11 0.52 9.74
CA GLN A 66 5.51 1.71 9.11
C GLN A 66 6.55 2.66 8.54
N GLU A 67 7.62 2.91 9.28
CA GLU A 67 8.68 3.82 8.83
C GLU A 67 9.33 3.33 7.54
N ARG A 68 9.65 2.05 7.46
CA ARG A 68 10.24 1.46 6.27
C ARG A 68 9.29 1.54 5.08
N ALA A 69 8.02 1.19 5.29
CA ALA A 69 7.01 1.25 4.23
C ALA A 69 6.80 2.69 3.74
N THR A 70 6.81 3.67 4.65
CA THR A 70 6.71 5.08 4.30
C THR A 70 7.88 5.51 3.42
N LYS A 71 9.10 5.12 3.78
CA LYS A 71 10.29 5.45 2.98
C LYS A 71 10.22 4.83 1.60
N GLU A 72 9.76 3.58 1.51
CA GLU A 72 9.60 2.90 0.22
C GLU A 72 8.55 3.58 -0.66
N ALA A 73 7.45 4.02 -0.08
CA ALA A 73 6.44 4.79 -0.81
C ALA A 73 6.98 6.13 -1.31
N LEU A 74 7.81 6.80 -0.50
CA LEU A 74 8.45 8.06 -0.89
C LEU A 74 9.38 7.86 -2.08
N VAL A 75 10.11 6.75 -2.15
CA VAL A 75 10.95 6.43 -3.30
C VAL A 75 10.11 6.34 -4.57
N LEU A 76 8.95 5.68 -4.50
CA LEU A 76 8.04 5.58 -5.64
C LEU A 76 7.47 6.94 -6.04
N ARG A 77 7.16 7.79 -5.07
CA ARG A 77 6.69 9.15 -5.34
C ARG A 77 7.76 9.99 -6.03
N ASP A 78 9.03 9.81 -5.63
CA ASP A 78 10.14 10.51 -6.28
C ASP A 78 10.30 10.05 -7.72
N ILE A 79 10.16 8.75 -7.99
CA ILE A 79 10.20 8.21 -9.34
C ILE A 79 9.06 8.84 -10.17
N TYR A 80 7.86 8.87 -9.63
CA TYR A 80 6.71 9.48 -10.31
C TYR A 80 6.99 10.95 -10.66
N LYS A 81 7.48 11.70 -9.69
CA LYS A 81 7.78 13.12 -9.87
C LYS A 81 8.85 13.34 -10.94
N ASN A 82 9.90 12.53 -10.94
CA ASN A 82 11.01 12.68 -11.88
C ASN A 82 10.65 12.25 -13.29
N GLU A 83 9.78 11.24 -13.42
CA GLU A 83 9.46 10.68 -14.74
C GLU A 83 8.23 11.32 -15.40
N TYR A 84 7.27 11.80 -14.61
CA TYR A 84 5.95 12.15 -15.13
C TYR A 84 5.44 13.55 -14.75
N SER A 85 6.18 14.31 -13.97
CA SER A 85 5.70 15.65 -13.61
C SER A 85 6.53 16.77 -14.20
#